data_cf8d66bf03d5a63280825f40a3f10479
#
_entry.id   cf8d66bf03d5a63280825f40a3f10479
#
_cell.length_a   1.000
_cell.length_b   1.000
_cell.length_c   1.000
_cell.angle_alpha   90.00
_cell.angle_beta   90.00
_cell.angle_gamma   90.00
#
_symmetry.space_group_name_H-M   'P 1'
#
loop_
_entity.id
_entity.type
_entity.pdbx_description
1 polymer ?
#
loop_
_entity_poly.entity_id
_entity_poly.type
_entity_poly.pdbx_seq_one_letter_code
_entity_poly.pdbx_strand_id
1 'polypeptide(L)'
;MSSINDIWQQTLDAIQNEIPITSFKTWFNDTTLIHLDNKTAVIKAETDFQRDWLENHYTDLIKQKIYESIGEQPSIQITIHDEPEEDAPAKAPARAEATAEKPVPPQLNMNNTFETFVIGSGNRFSHAASLAVAEAPAKAYNPLFIYGGVGLGKTHLMHAIGHYVLEHKPNAKVAYLSSEKFTNEFINSIRDNKTEEFRNRYRNVDVLLIDDIQFLAGKESTQEEFFHTFNALHEDNKQIVISSDRTPKEIPTLEDRLRSRFEWGLITDITPPDLETRIAILRKKCEEEKVEIPNEAMIYIASNIQTNIRELEGALTRVAAYSKLSNQPLTSDVVAEALKDIVSQKKPKKITIQDIQDVVATYYGVQTEDFLSKKRTKSIAFPRHVAMYLARELTDNSLPKIGEVFGGRDHTTVIHAHEKISKLVNEDSLFKDELEDIEKKLN
;
A
#
# COMPACT_ATOMS: atom_id res chain seq x y z
N MET A 1 -2.35 -28.94 -44.59
CA MET A 1 -1.90 -27.78 -43.72
C MET A 1 -2.95 -27.58 -42.68
N SER A 2 -2.60 -27.77 -41.41
CA SER A 2 -3.52 -27.50 -40.29
C SER A 2 -3.87 -26.01 -40.32
N SER A 3 -5.12 -25.65 -40.02
CA SER A 3 -5.50 -24.24 -39.93
C SER A 3 -4.80 -23.58 -38.73
N ILE A 4 -4.63 -22.25 -38.77
CA ILE A 4 -4.04 -21.48 -37.65
C ILE A 4 -4.79 -21.78 -36.35
N ASN A 5 -6.12 -21.94 -36.43
CA ASN A 5 -6.96 -22.30 -35.30
C ASN A 5 -6.69 -23.71 -34.78
N ASP A 6 -6.40 -24.69 -35.64
CA ASP A 6 -6.08 -26.05 -35.23
C ASP A 6 -4.76 -26.08 -34.44
N ILE A 7 -3.77 -25.32 -34.92
CA ILE A 7 -2.46 -25.20 -34.25
C ILE A 7 -2.62 -24.55 -32.90
N TRP A 8 -3.42 -23.47 -32.80
CA TRP A 8 -3.66 -22.81 -31.52
C TRP A 8 -4.38 -23.70 -30.53
N GLN A 9 -5.40 -24.42 -30.98
CA GLN A 9 -6.12 -25.37 -30.13
C GLN A 9 -5.21 -26.48 -29.59
N GLN A 10 -4.34 -27.04 -30.41
CA GLN A 10 -3.34 -28.03 -29.97
C GLN A 10 -2.36 -27.42 -28.96
N THR A 11 -1.95 -26.16 -29.17
CA THR A 11 -1.09 -25.44 -28.24
C THR A 11 -1.79 -25.20 -26.90
N LEU A 12 -3.05 -24.77 -26.93
CA LEU A 12 -3.86 -24.59 -25.72
C LEU A 12 -4.06 -25.89 -24.95
N ASP A 13 -4.35 -27.01 -25.64
CA ASP A 13 -4.50 -28.31 -25.00
C ASP A 13 -3.20 -28.78 -24.33
N ALA A 14 -2.05 -28.49 -24.96
CA ALA A 14 -0.74 -28.79 -24.37
C ALA A 14 -0.44 -27.90 -23.15
N ILE A 15 -0.77 -26.60 -23.18
CA ILE A 15 -0.62 -25.68 -22.06
C ILE A 15 -1.54 -26.07 -20.90
N GLN A 16 -2.78 -26.47 -21.18
CA GLN A 16 -3.75 -26.88 -20.18
C GLN A 16 -3.28 -28.07 -19.34
N ASN A 17 -2.50 -28.98 -19.94
CA ASN A 17 -1.94 -30.14 -19.24
C ASN A 17 -0.73 -29.79 -18.34
N GLU A 18 -0.16 -28.59 -18.47
CA GLU A 18 1.07 -28.21 -17.79
C GLU A 18 0.87 -27.16 -16.68
N ILE A 19 -0.25 -26.42 -16.73
CA ILE A 19 -0.57 -25.40 -15.71
C ILE A 19 -1.88 -25.72 -14.99
N PRO A 20 -2.08 -25.17 -13.75
CA PRO A 20 -3.34 -25.34 -13.03
C PRO A 20 -4.56 -24.87 -13.83
N ILE A 21 -5.65 -25.61 -13.78
CA ILE A 21 -6.87 -25.33 -14.56
C ILE A 21 -7.47 -23.95 -14.28
N THR A 22 -7.28 -23.43 -13.07
CA THR A 22 -7.68 -22.07 -12.70
C THR A 22 -6.87 -21.02 -13.46
N SER A 23 -5.55 -21.19 -13.53
CA SER A 23 -4.64 -20.29 -14.28
C SER A 23 -4.93 -20.37 -15.78
N PHE A 24 -5.17 -21.57 -16.31
CA PHE A 24 -5.53 -21.72 -17.71
C PHE A 24 -6.81 -20.97 -18.07
N LYS A 25 -7.88 -21.15 -17.27
CA LYS A 25 -9.16 -20.46 -17.49
C LYS A 25 -9.05 -18.94 -17.40
N THR A 26 -8.18 -18.44 -16.52
CA THR A 26 -8.03 -17.00 -16.32
C THR A 26 -7.23 -16.33 -17.43
N TRP A 27 -6.21 -17.03 -17.97
CA TRP A 27 -5.24 -16.38 -18.84
C TRP A 27 -5.32 -16.81 -20.31
N PHE A 28 -5.84 -17.99 -20.63
CA PHE A 28 -5.82 -18.54 -21.98
C PHE A 28 -7.19 -18.74 -22.62
N ASN A 29 -8.28 -18.74 -21.82
CA ASN A 29 -9.62 -19.14 -22.29
C ASN A 29 -10.10 -18.31 -23.50
N ASP A 30 -9.80 -17.03 -23.52
CA ASP A 30 -10.32 -16.08 -24.51
C ASP A 30 -9.20 -15.54 -25.44
N THR A 31 -8.11 -16.33 -25.60
CA THR A 31 -7.00 -15.99 -26.48
C THR A 31 -7.16 -16.65 -27.86
N THR A 32 -6.72 -15.95 -28.91
CA THR A 32 -6.73 -16.47 -30.29
C THR A 32 -5.41 -16.18 -30.99
N LEU A 33 -4.96 -17.13 -31.84
CA LEU A 33 -3.79 -16.92 -32.69
C LEU A 33 -4.27 -16.28 -34.01
N ILE A 34 -3.94 -15.00 -34.22
CA ILE A 34 -4.40 -14.23 -35.36
C ILE A 34 -3.44 -14.27 -36.54
N HIS A 35 -2.14 -14.48 -36.28
CA HIS A 35 -1.12 -14.60 -37.31
C HIS A 35 -0.05 -15.61 -36.91
N LEU A 36 0.42 -16.41 -37.87
CA LEU A 36 1.53 -17.35 -37.70
C LEU A 36 2.32 -17.48 -38.96
N ASP A 37 3.60 -17.14 -38.92
CA ASP A 37 4.59 -17.43 -39.93
C ASP A 37 5.86 -18.04 -39.33
N ASN A 38 6.88 -18.33 -40.14
CA ASN A 38 8.13 -18.94 -39.67
C ASN A 38 8.95 -18.05 -38.70
N LYS A 39 8.59 -16.77 -38.53
CA LYS A 39 9.31 -15.81 -37.69
C LYS A 39 8.49 -15.30 -36.54
N THR A 40 7.17 -15.18 -36.70
CA THR A 40 6.30 -14.46 -35.75
C THR A 40 4.99 -15.21 -35.56
N ALA A 41 4.57 -15.33 -34.31
CA ALA A 41 3.24 -15.77 -33.90
C ALA A 41 2.58 -14.62 -33.14
N VAL A 42 1.43 -14.12 -33.61
CA VAL A 42 0.69 -13.04 -33.01
C VAL A 42 -0.56 -13.60 -32.35
N ILE A 43 -0.63 -13.43 -31.02
CA ILE A 43 -1.73 -13.91 -30.17
C ILE A 43 -2.55 -12.70 -29.74
N LYS A 44 -3.85 -12.78 -29.93
CA LYS A 44 -4.79 -11.77 -29.43
C LYS A 44 -5.23 -12.13 -28.01
N ALA A 45 -5.13 -11.17 -27.10
CA ALA A 45 -5.71 -11.16 -25.78
C ALA A 45 -6.93 -10.21 -25.72
N GLU A 46 -7.84 -10.39 -24.79
CA GLU A 46 -9.03 -9.53 -24.66
C GLU A 46 -8.75 -8.19 -23.97
N THR A 47 -7.76 -8.15 -23.06
CA THR A 47 -7.47 -6.97 -22.25
C THR A 47 -5.97 -6.69 -22.17
N ASP A 48 -5.59 -5.41 -21.97
CA ASP A 48 -4.20 -5.02 -21.73
C ASP A 48 -3.58 -5.78 -20.54
N PHE A 49 -4.35 -6.00 -19.47
CA PHE A 49 -3.91 -6.75 -18.32
C PHE A 49 -3.58 -8.21 -18.63
N GLN A 50 -4.42 -8.87 -19.45
CA GLN A 50 -4.18 -10.25 -19.89
C GLN A 50 -2.96 -10.31 -20.80
N ARG A 51 -2.82 -9.36 -21.76
CA ARG A 51 -1.63 -9.24 -22.63
C ARG A 51 -0.35 -9.14 -21.80
N ASP A 52 -0.28 -8.15 -20.91
CA ASP A 52 0.91 -7.88 -20.10
C ASP A 52 1.27 -9.08 -19.20
N TRP A 53 0.25 -9.77 -18.68
CA TRP A 53 0.46 -10.97 -17.86
C TRP A 53 1.01 -12.14 -18.67
N LEU A 54 0.45 -12.41 -19.85
CA LEU A 54 0.90 -13.47 -20.76
C LEU A 54 2.33 -13.19 -21.25
N GLU A 55 2.66 -11.95 -21.62
CA GLU A 55 3.99 -11.54 -22.04
C GLU A 55 5.03 -11.78 -20.94
N ASN A 56 4.72 -11.43 -19.70
CA ASN A 56 5.68 -11.51 -18.61
C ASN A 56 5.85 -12.92 -18.00
N HIS A 57 4.83 -13.79 -18.10
CA HIS A 57 4.83 -15.05 -17.36
C HIS A 57 4.73 -16.30 -18.21
N TYR A 58 4.18 -16.20 -19.44
CA TYR A 58 3.87 -17.38 -20.25
C TYR A 58 4.48 -17.38 -21.64
N THR A 59 5.23 -16.36 -22.05
CA THR A 59 5.86 -16.26 -23.36
C THR A 59 6.76 -17.47 -23.67
N ASP A 60 7.58 -17.91 -22.72
CA ASP A 60 8.49 -19.04 -22.91
C ASP A 60 7.73 -20.36 -23.02
N LEU A 61 6.69 -20.55 -22.23
CA LEU A 61 5.81 -21.71 -22.30
C LEU A 61 5.07 -21.78 -23.65
N ILE A 62 4.52 -20.66 -24.09
CA ILE A 62 3.84 -20.52 -25.39
C ILE A 62 4.81 -20.85 -26.52
N LYS A 63 6.02 -20.30 -26.52
CA LYS A 63 7.07 -20.61 -27.52
C LYS A 63 7.39 -22.09 -27.58
N GLN A 64 7.56 -22.72 -26.41
CA GLN A 64 7.85 -24.14 -26.32
C GLN A 64 6.71 -24.97 -26.92
N LYS A 65 5.46 -24.68 -26.59
CA LYS A 65 4.29 -25.46 -27.05
C LYS A 65 3.99 -25.24 -28.54
N ILE A 66 4.22 -24.05 -29.07
CA ILE A 66 4.15 -23.79 -30.50
C ILE A 66 5.26 -24.59 -31.22
N TYR A 67 6.48 -24.60 -30.68
CA TYR A 67 7.57 -25.43 -31.25
C TYR A 67 7.23 -26.92 -31.29
N GLU A 68 6.64 -27.45 -30.21
CA GLU A 68 6.19 -28.86 -30.17
C GLU A 68 5.11 -29.17 -31.25
N SER A 69 4.30 -28.16 -31.62
CA SER A 69 3.22 -28.32 -32.62
C SER A 69 3.65 -28.15 -34.07
N ILE A 70 4.58 -27.24 -34.33
CA ILE A 70 4.97 -26.90 -35.75
C ILE A 70 6.46 -27.12 -36.06
N GLY A 71 7.31 -27.42 -35.08
CA GLY A 71 8.75 -27.63 -35.23
C GLY A 71 9.59 -26.38 -35.50
N GLU A 72 9.00 -25.18 -35.41
CA GLU A 72 9.65 -23.89 -35.58
C GLU A 72 9.48 -23.01 -34.36
N GLN A 73 10.45 -22.12 -34.07
CA GLN A 73 10.41 -21.19 -32.92
C GLN A 73 10.15 -19.75 -33.41
N PRO A 74 8.90 -19.35 -33.59
CA PRO A 74 8.59 -17.97 -33.92
C PRO A 74 8.78 -17.07 -32.69
N SER A 75 9.00 -15.78 -32.92
CA SER A 75 8.89 -14.77 -31.87
C SER A 75 7.41 -14.60 -31.52
N ILE A 76 7.08 -14.56 -30.22
CA ILE A 76 5.71 -14.36 -29.77
C ILE A 76 5.45 -12.86 -29.62
N GLN A 77 4.36 -12.40 -30.20
CA GLN A 77 3.78 -11.08 -29.99
C GLN A 77 2.38 -11.25 -29.45
N ILE A 78 2.00 -10.49 -28.44
CA ILE A 78 0.66 -10.54 -27.87
C ILE A 78 0.02 -9.16 -28.05
N THR A 79 -1.16 -9.11 -28.67
CA THR A 79 -1.87 -7.86 -29.00
C THR A 79 -3.31 -7.90 -28.51
N ILE A 80 -3.96 -6.75 -28.44
CA ILE A 80 -5.41 -6.63 -28.18
C ILE A 80 -6.19 -6.24 -29.46
N HIS A 81 -5.48 -6.03 -30.59
CA HIS A 81 -6.06 -5.62 -31.86
C HIS A 81 -6.28 -6.81 -32.80
N ASP A 82 -7.28 -6.68 -33.71
CA ASP A 82 -7.64 -7.74 -34.66
C ASP A 82 -6.70 -7.86 -35.87
N GLU A 83 -5.82 -6.89 -36.06
CA GLU A 83 -4.82 -6.89 -37.14
C GLU A 83 -3.41 -6.84 -36.57
N PRO A 84 -2.44 -7.58 -37.14
CA PRO A 84 -1.03 -7.44 -36.80
C PRO A 84 -0.56 -6.03 -37.17
N GLU A 85 0.10 -5.31 -36.30
CA GLU A 85 0.74 -4.04 -36.61
C GLU A 85 1.76 -4.31 -37.75
N GLU A 86 1.58 -3.66 -38.91
CA GLU A 86 2.50 -3.77 -40.03
C GLU A 86 3.90 -3.26 -39.66
N ASP A 87 4.88 -4.10 -39.85
CA ASP A 87 6.31 -3.88 -39.62
C ASP A 87 6.84 -2.54 -40.13
N ALA A 88 7.47 -1.78 -39.27
CA ALA A 88 8.52 -0.87 -39.68
C ALA A 88 9.78 -1.68 -40.03
N PRO A 89 10.46 -1.40 -41.16
CA PRO A 89 11.43 -2.31 -41.77
C PRO A 89 12.66 -2.57 -40.87
N ALA A 90 12.99 -3.86 -40.75
CA ALA A 90 14.19 -4.35 -40.11
C ALA A 90 15.46 -3.73 -40.72
N LYS A 91 16.17 -2.90 -39.98
CA LYS A 91 17.53 -2.47 -40.31
C LYS A 91 18.53 -3.57 -39.95
N ALA A 92 19.33 -3.94 -40.96
CA ALA A 92 20.45 -4.87 -40.89
C ALA A 92 21.48 -4.49 -39.80
N PRO A 93 22.30 -5.45 -39.31
CA PRO A 93 23.16 -5.24 -38.13
C PRO A 93 24.31 -4.30 -38.45
N ALA A 94 24.30 -3.12 -37.94
CA ALA A 94 25.44 -2.22 -37.83
C ALA A 94 26.14 -2.41 -36.51
N ARG A 95 27.46 -2.42 -36.56
CA ARG A 95 28.45 -2.57 -35.47
C ARG A 95 28.06 -1.91 -34.16
N ALA A 96 28.41 -2.61 -33.09
CA ALA A 96 28.34 -2.16 -31.72
C ALA A 96 28.84 -0.72 -31.50
N GLU A 97 27.91 0.22 -31.41
CA GLU A 97 28.05 1.43 -30.61
C GLU A 97 27.09 1.26 -29.43
N ALA A 98 27.58 1.56 -28.23
CA ALA A 98 26.83 1.41 -27.01
C ALA A 98 25.49 2.19 -27.11
N THR A 99 24.40 1.48 -27.44
CA THR A 99 23.06 2.06 -27.41
C THR A 99 22.67 2.21 -25.95
N ALA A 100 22.66 3.46 -25.49
CA ALA A 100 21.95 3.81 -24.28
C ALA A 100 20.51 3.28 -24.42
N GLU A 101 20.15 2.28 -23.63
CA GLU A 101 18.78 1.81 -23.51
C GLU A 101 17.86 3.01 -23.31
N LYS A 102 16.82 3.12 -24.13
CA LYS A 102 15.79 4.14 -23.89
C LYS A 102 15.25 3.89 -22.46
N PRO A 103 15.24 4.89 -21.60
CA PRO A 103 14.75 4.72 -20.24
C PRO A 103 13.31 4.20 -20.32
N VAL A 104 13.06 3.05 -19.68
CA VAL A 104 11.70 2.52 -19.51
C VAL A 104 10.90 3.65 -18.86
N PRO A 105 9.79 4.12 -19.47
CA PRO A 105 9.01 5.20 -18.90
C PRO A 105 8.59 4.81 -17.48
N PRO A 106 8.70 5.72 -16.49
CA PRO A 106 8.30 5.42 -15.13
C PRO A 106 6.82 5.04 -15.13
N GLN A 107 6.46 3.97 -14.43
CA GLN A 107 5.06 3.55 -14.27
C GLN A 107 4.35 4.51 -13.31
N LEU A 108 4.06 5.72 -13.78
CA LEU A 108 3.31 6.72 -13.02
C LEU A 108 1.81 6.54 -13.28
N ASN A 109 1.01 6.59 -12.21
CA ASN A 109 -0.44 6.60 -12.35
C ASN A 109 -0.88 7.94 -12.97
N MET A 110 -1.51 7.91 -14.14
CA MET A 110 -1.94 9.08 -14.91
C MET A 110 -2.91 9.98 -14.15
N ASN A 111 -3.64 9.43 -13.19
CA ASN A 111 -4.62 10.19 -12.39
C ASN A 111 -4.00 10.92 -11.19
N ASN A 112 -2.73 10.66 -10.86
CA ASN A 112 -2.07 11.25 -9.71
C ASN A 112 -1.24 12.46 -10.12
N THR A 113 -1.91 13.58 -10.35
CA THR A 113 -1.29 14.87 -10.71
C THR A 113 -1.51 15.90 -9.60
N PHE A 114 -0.85 17.06 -9.68
CA PHE A 114 -1.12 18.17 -8.73
C PHE A 114 -2.53 18.72 -8.87
N GLU A 115 -3.12 18.70 -10.06
CA GLU A 115 -4.48 19.19 -10.34
C GLU A 115 -5.56 18.29 -9.74
N THR A 116 -5.27 16.99 -9.62
CA THR A 116 -6.21 16.03 -9.02
C THR A 116 -6.03 15.90 -7.51
N PHE A 117 -4.93 16.41 -6.96
CA PHE A 117 -4.66 16.39 -5.53
C PHE A 117 -5.46 17.45 -4.78
N VAL A 118 -6.26 17.05 -3.81
CA VAL A 118 -7.07 17.97 -2.99
C VAL A 118 -6.25 18.51 -1.83
N ILE A 119 -6.08 19.82 -1.79
CA ILE A 119 -5.31 20.52 -0.75
C ILE A 119 -6.20 20.82 0.45
N GLY A 120 -5.75 20.44 1.64
CA GLY A 120 -6.36 20.75 2.93
C GLY A 120 -5.35 21.20 3.96
N SER A 121 -5.82 21.42 5.19
CA SER A 121 -4.97 21.87 6.32
C SER A 121 -3.84 20.87 6.62
N GLY A 122 -4.11 19.57 6.50
CA GLY A 122 -3.19 18.48 6.86
C GLY A 122 -2.15 18.12 5.79
N ASN A 123 -2.19 18.71 4.58
CA ASN A 123 -1.27 18.34 3.48
C ASN A 123 -0.73 19.53 2.69
N ARG A 124 -1.15 20.76 3.04
CA ARG A 124 -0.77 21.99 2.30
C ARG A 124 0.74 22.18 2.23
N PHE A 125 1.44 21.93 3.33
CA PHE A 125 2.89 22.10 3.38
C PHE A 125 3.60 21.06 2.51
N SER A 126 3.21 19.79 2.60
CA SER A 126 3.76 18.72 1.77
C SER A 126 3.47 18.92 0.28
N HIS A 127 2.27 19.41 -0.06
CA HIS A 127 1.92 19.78 -1.43
C HIS A 127 2.83 20.91 -1.96
N ALA A 128 2.98 22.01 -1.20
CA ALA A 128 3.81 23.15 -1.60
C ALA A 128 5.30 22.76 -1.76
N ALA A 129 5.83 21.93 -0.84
CA ALA A 129 7.19 21.41 -0.93
C ALA A 129 7.37 20.50 -2.17
N SER A 130 6.39 19.65 -2.45
CA SER A 130 6.38 18.75 -3.62
C SER A 130 6.36 19.55 -4.94
N LEU A 131 5.55 20.60 -5.02
CA LEU A 131 5.48 21.47 -6.19
C LEU A 131 6.80 22.23 -6.39
N ALA A 132 7.38 22.80 -5.32
CA ALA A 132 8.67 23.48 -5.38
C ALA A 132 9.80 22.55 -5.87
N VAL A 133 9.81 21.29 -5.44
CA VAL A 133 10.75 20.27 -5.91
C VAL A 133 10.52 19.93 -7.37
N ALA A 134 9.27 19.85 -7.82
CA ALA A 134 8.93 19.55 -9.21
C ALA A 134 9.34 20.70 -10.15
N GLU A 135 9.15 21.96 -9.74
CA GLU A 135 9.55 23.14 -10.50
C GLU A 135 11.06 23.32 -10.59
N ALA A 136 11.78 23.07 -9.48
CA ALA A 136 13.21 23.25 -9.38
C ALA A 136 13.92 22.02 -8.77
N PRO A 137 13.99 20.88 -9.51
CA PRO A 137 14.63 19.67 -9.01
C PRO A 137 16.06 19.90 -8.59
N ALA A 138 16.44 19.34 -7.44
CA ALA A 138 17.74 19.43 -6.76
C ALA A 138 18.14 20.83 -6.27
N LYS A 139 17.32 21.85 -6.51
CA LYS A 139 17.61 23.24 -6.10
C LYS A 139 16.77 23.70 -4.91
N ALA A 140 15.52 23.25 -4.81
CA ALA A 140 14.63 23.63 -3.73
C ALA A 140 14.97 22.86 -2.44
N TYR A 141 14.67 21.56 -2.43
CA TYR A 141 14.87 20.67 -1.28
C TYR A 141 15.36 19.32 -1.75
N ASN A 142 16.51 18.84 -1.26
CA ASN A 142 17.08 17.55 -1.65
C ASN A 142 17.81 16.87 -0.48
N PRO A 143 17.33 15.72 0.03
CA PRO A 143 16.11 15.05 -0.37
C PRO A 143 14.84 15.77 0.10
N LEU A 144 13.69 15.44 -0.54
CA LEU A 144 12.38 15.70 0.02
C LEU A 144 11.87 14.40 0.66
N PHE A 145 11.58 14.42 1.96
CA PHE A 145 11.06 13.28 2.71
C PHE A 145 9.61 13.55 3.13
N ILE A 146 8.67 12.76 2.59
CA ILE A 146 7.23 12.90 2.84
C ILE A 146 6.79 11.74 3.73
N TYR A 147 6.30 12.03 4.93
CA TYR A 147 5.81 10.97 5.82
C TYR A 147 4.35 11.19 6.22
N GLY A 148 3.73 10.15 6.75
CA GLY A 148 2.34 10.18 7.22
C GLY A 148 1.68 8.81 7.11
N GLY A 149 0.54 8.65 7.75
CA GLY A 149 -0.21 7.40 7.80
C GLY A 149 -0.48 6.77 6.43
N VAL A 150 -0.93 5.51 6.44
CA VAL A 150 -1.26 4.77 5.22
C VAL A 150 -2.45 5.43 4.51
N GLY A 151 -2.37 5.55 3.17
CA GLY A 151 -3.49 6.03 2.35
C GLY A 151 -3.80 7.53 2.46
N LEU A 152 -2.84 8.38 2.87
CA LEU A 152 -3.02 9.83 3.00
C LEU A 152 -2.62 10.63 1.75
N GLY A 153 -2.11 9.97 0.69
CA GLY A 153 -1.78 10.64 -0.57
C GLY A 153 -0.28 10.86 -0.82
N LYS A 154 0.64 10.26 -0.04
CA LYS A 154 2.10 10.32 -0.27
C LYS A 154 2.48 9.92 -1.69
N THR A 155 2.05 8.72 -2.10
CA THR A 155 2.27 8.19 -3.45
C THR A 155 1.69 9.10 -4.53
N HIS A 156 0.54 9.73 -4.29
CA HIS A 156 -0.06 10.69 -5.21
C HIS A 156 0.88 11.89 -5.45
N LEU A 157 1.40 12.51 -4.39
CA LEU A 157 2.35 13.63 -4.53
C LEU A 157 3.64 13.21 -5.24
N MET A 158 4.14 12.00 -4.98
CA MET A 158 5.33 11.48 -5.69
C MET A 158 5.08 11.34 -7.19
N HIS A 159 3.92 10.78 -7.59
CA HIS A 159 3.54 10.68 -8.99
C HIS A 159 3.32 12.05 -9.62
N ALA A 160 2.70 13.00 -8.88
CA ALA A 160 2.51 14.37 -9.34
C ALA A 160 3.85 15.08 -9.63
N ILE A 161 4.86 14.90 -8.76
CA ILE A 161 6.23 15.38 -9.02
C ILE A 161 6.77 14.79 -10.32
N GLY A 162 6.65 13.46 -10.50
CA GLY A 162 7.13 12.77 -11.68
C GLY A 162 6.46 13.27 -12.97
N HIS A 163 5.14 13.41 -12.97
CA HIS A 163 4.38 13.95 -14.11
C HIS A 163 4.78 15.38 -14.45
N TYR A 164 4.83 16.24 -13.44
CA TYR A 164 5.22 17.65 -13.64
C TYR A 164 6.61 17.77 -14.26
N VAL A 165 7.59 17.02 -13.75
CA VAL A 165 8.96 17.04 -14.28
C VAL A 165 8.99 16.56 -15.73
N LEU A 166 8.30 15.46 -16.07
CA LEU A 166 8.28 14.93 -17.44
C LEU A 166 7.55 15.86 -18.42
N GLU A 167 6.51 16.55 -17.99
CA GLU A 167 5.79 17.51 -18.80
C GLU A 167 6.66 18.72 -19.14
N HIS A 168 7.39 19.28 -18.17
CA HIS A 168 8.22 20.46 -18.35
C HIS A 168 9.63 20.14 -18.86
N LYS A 169 10.10 18.90 -18.68
CA LYS A 169 11.42 18.42 -19.13
C LYS A 169 11.27 17.04 -19.75
N PRO A 170 10.82 16.92 -21.02
CA PRO A 170 10.52 15.65 -21.65
C PRO A 170 11.71 14.66 -21.75
N ASN A 171 12.94 15.18 -21.68
CA ASN A 171 14.17 14.38 -21.71
C ASN A 171 14.67 13.98 -20.31
N ALA A 172 14.00 14.41 -19.24
CA ALA A 172 14.39 14.05 -17.88
C ALA A 172 14.18 12.55 -17.62
N LYS A 173 15.17 11.94 -17.01
CA LYS A 173 15.09 10.54 -16.56
C LYS A 173 14.49 10.49 -15.18
N VAL A 174 13.21 10.15 -15.09
CA VAL A 174 12.50 9.98 -13.82
C VAL A 174 12.37 8.49 -13.52
N ALA A 175 12.77 8.05 -12.33
CA ALA A 175 12.53 6.70 -11.84
C ALA A 175 11.59 6.74 -10.63
N TYR A 176 10.51 5.96 -10.70
CA TYR A 176 9.60 5.71 -9.58
C TYR A 176 9.58 4.21 -9.25
N LEU A 177 9.79 3.87 -8.00
CA LEU A 177 9.67 2.51 -7.53
C LEU A 177 9.43 2.46 -6.01
N SER A 178 8.83 1.37 -5.53
CA SER A 178 8.79 1.09 -4.10
C SER A 178 10.15 0.57 -3.61
N SER A 179 10.45 0.78 -2.34
CA SER A 179 11.67 0.23 -1.74
C SER A 179 11.71 -1.30 -1.74
N GLU A 180 10.54 -1.95 -1.77
CA GLU A 180 10.43 -3.40 -1.96
C GLU A 180 10.88 -3.81 -3.37
N LYS A 181 10.41 -3.10 -4.42
CA LYS A 181 10.84 -3.34 -5.80
C LYS A 181 12.34 -3.10 -5.95
N PHE A 182 12.89 -2.01 -5.37
CA PHE A 182 14.33 -1.75 -5.33
C PHE A 182 15.09 -2.93 -4.73
N THR A 183 14.62 -3.46 -3.58
CA THR A 183 15.22 -4.63 -2.91
C THR A 183 15.21 -5.86 -3.83
N ASN A 184 14.06 -6.16 -4.43
CA ASN A 184 13.91 -7.35 -5.26
C ASN A 184 14.77 -7.27 -6.53
N GLU A 185 14.81 -6.11 -7.19
CA GLU A 185 15.66 -5.88 -8.36
C GLU A 185 17.15 -5.96 -7.99
N PHE A 186 17.56 -5.44 -6.81
CA PHE A 186 18.93 -5.55 -6.34
C PHE A 186 19.33 -7.01 -6.08
N ILE A 187 18.50 -7.78 -5.36
CA ILE A 187 18.76 -9.20 -5.09
C ILE A 187 18.87 -10.00 -6.41
N ASN A 188 17.96 -9.75 -7.35
CA ASN A 188 18.00 -10.40 -8.66
C ASN A 188 19.27 -10.02 -9.43
N SER A 189 19.68 -8.76 -9.39
CA SER A 189 20.91 -8.29 -10.06
C SER A 189 22.17 -8.96 -9.53
N ILE A 190 22.24 -9.27 -8.23
CA ILE A 190 23.34 -10.04 -7.64
C ILE A 190 23.32 -11.47 -8.16
N ARG A 191 22.14 -12.12 -8.14
CA ARG A 191 21.99 -13.50 -8.60
C ARG A 191 22.35 -13.67 -10.08
N ASP A 192 22.00 -12.68 -10.90
CA ASP A 192 22.18 -12.71 -12.34
C ASP A 192 23.53 -12.09 -12.80
N ASN A 193 24.42 -11.68 -11.85
CA ASN A 193 25.67 -10.95 -12.10
C ASN A 193 25.50 -9.64 -12.90
N LYS A 194 24.37 -8.92 -12.70
CA LYS A 194 23.98 -7.69 -13.38
C LYS A 194 23.95 -6.46 -12.47
N THR A 195 24.73 -6.48 -11.40
CA THR A 195 24.75 -5.40 -10.39
C THR A 195 25.17 -4.05 -11.00
N GLU A 196 26.03 -4.05 -12.02
CA GLU A 196 26.44 -2.82 -12.71
C GLU A 196 25.29 -2.23 -13.54
N GLU A 197 24.49 -3.05 -14.23
CA GLU A 197 23.27 -2.60 -14.94
C GLU A 197 22.27 -1.98 -13.98
N PHE A 198 22.07 -2.62 -12.81
CA PHE A 198 21.20 -2.09 -11.75
C PHE A 198 21.68 -0.71 -11.26
N ARG A 199 22.98 -0.58 -10.97
CA ARG A 199 23.59 0.70 -10.56
C ARG A 199 23.44 1.76 -11.62
N ASN A 200 23.73 1.44 -12.87
CA ASN A 200 23.59 2.36 -13.99
C ASN A 200 22.16 2.83 -14.17
N ARG A 201 21.19 1.96 -13.96
CA ARG A 201 19.76 2.29 -14.07
C ARG A 201 19.30 3.30 -13.03
N TYR A 202 19.72 3.16 -11.77
CA TYR A 202 19.22 4.00 -10.68
C TYR A 202 20.14 5.16 -10.30
N ARG A 203 21.43 5.12 -10.63
CA ARG A 203 22.37 6.22 -10.35
C ARG A 203 22.48 7.26 -11.47
N ASN A 204 21.88 6.99 -12.65
CA ASN A 204 21.90 7.92 -13.81
C ASN A 204 20.54 8.57 -14.10
N VAL A 205 19.67 8.69 -13.11
CA VAL A 205 18.38 9.37 -13.22
C VAL A 205 18.48 10.83 -12.79
N ASP A 206 17.58 11.67 -13.29
CA ASP A 206 17.51 13.09 -12.89
C ASP A 206 16.62 13.27 -11.66
N VAL A 207 15.63 12.40 -11.50
CA VAL A 207 14.73 12.36 -10.35
C VAL A 207 14.50 10.92 -9.92
N LEU A 208 14.81 10.61 -8.66
CA LEU A 208 14.53 9.32 -8.04
C LEU A 208 13.38 9.49 -7.03
N LEU A 209 12.30 8.75 -7.25
CA LEU A 209 11.12 8.71 -6.39
C LEU A 209 11.06 7.32 -5.75
N ILE A 210 11.34 7.22 -4.45
CA ILE A 210 11.32 5.96 -3.68
C ILE A 210 10.15 5.97 -2.71
N ASP A 211 9.21 5.07 -2.94
CA ASP A 211 8.00 4.93 -2.12
C ASP A 211 8.21 3.90 -1.01
N ASP A 212 7.60 4.18 0.15
CA ASP A 212 7.56 3.29 1.31
C ASP A 212 8.94 2.81 1.79
N ILE A 213 9.85 3.75 2.07
CA ILE A 213 11.25 3.47 2.46
C ILE A 213 11.38 2.61 3.72
N GLN A 214 10.36 2.56 4.58
CA GLN A 214 10.35 1.75 5.80
C GLN A 214 10.53 0.24 5.52
N PHE A 215 10.24 -0.24 4.31
CA PHE A 215 10.47 -1.65 3.95
C PHE A 215 11.94 -2.00 3.71
N LEU A 216 12.87 -1.04 3.78
CA LEU A 216 14.32 -1.32 3.89
C LEU A 216 14.74 -1.76 5.30
N ALA A 217 13.89 -1.60 6.31
CA ALA A 217 14.18 -2.00 7.68
C ALA A 217 14.64 -3.47 7.76
N GLY A 218 15.75 -3.72 8.44
CA GLY A 218 16.31 -5.06 8.61
C GLY A 218 17.01 -5.66 7.37
N LYS A 219 17.20 -4.92 6.29
CA LYS A 219 17.82 -5.40 5.05
C LYS A 219 19.17 -4.71 4.81
N GLU A 220 20.18 -5.04 5.63
CA GLU A 220 21.50 -4.37 5.67
C GLU A 220 22.13 -4.18 4.27
N SER A 221 22.28 -5.26 3.49
CA SER A 221 22.89 -5.18 2.15
C SER A 221 22.13 -4.25 1.18
N THR A 222 20.79 -4.18 1.30
CA THR A 222 19.97 -3.28 0.48
C THR A 222 20.09 -1.84 0.97
N GLN A 223 20.17 -1.63 2.28
CA GLN A 223 20.43 -0.30 2.85
C GLN A 223 21.79 0.23 2.42
N GLU A 224 22.81 -0.61 2.36
CA GLU A 224 24.14 -0.24 1.86
C GLU A 224 24.11 0.16 0.38
N GLU A 225 23.48 -0.61 -0.49
CA GLU A 225 23.36 -0.27 -1.92
C GLU A 225 22.52 1.01 -2.12
N PHE A 226 21.46 1.17 -1.33
CA PHE A 226 20.64 2.40 -1.37
C PHE A 226 21.44 3.61 -0.90
N PHE A 227 22.26 3.49 0.14
CA PHE A 227 23.15 4.56 0.61
C PHE A 227 24.11 5.01 -0.49
N HIS A 228 24.73 4.08 -1.22
CA HIS A 228 25.61 4.42 -2.33
C HIS A 228 24.84 5.06 -3.51
N THR A 229 23.65 4.59 -3.80
CA THR A 229 22.79 5.18 -4.83
C THR A 229 22.36 6.60 -4.45
N PHE A 230 21.96 6.81 -3.19
CA PHE A 230 21.63 8.13 -2.65
C PHE A 230 22.81 9.10 -2.80
N ASN A 231 24.01 8.71 -2.36
CA ASN A 231 25.18 9.58 -2.43
C ASN A 231 25.54 9.93 -3.87
N ALA A 232 25.56 8.96 -4.79
CA ALA A 232 25.84 9.21 -6.20
C ALA A 232 24.86 10.25 -6.81
N LEU A 233 23.57 10.10 -6.57
CA LEU A 233 22.57 11.04 -7.06
C LEU A 233 22.68 12.42 -6.40
N HIS A 234 22.91 12.47 -5.10
CA HIS A 234 23.03 13.73 -4.37
C HIS A 234 24.26 14.53 -4.78
N GLU A 235 25.42 13.88 -4.96
CA GLU A 235 26.66 14.48 -5.43
C GLU A 235 26.55 15.02 -6.87
N ASP A 236 25.78 14.31 -7.72
CA ASP A 236 25.49 14.73 -9.09
C ASP A 236 24.35 15.75 -9.21
N ASN A 237 23.89 16.33 -8.06
CA ASN A 237 22.77 17.26 -8.01
C ASN A 237 21.50 16.72 -8.68
N LYS A 238 21.17 15.46 -8.45
CA LYS A 238 19.92 14.83 -8.87
C LYS A 238 18.90 14.85 -7.74
N GLN A 239 17.63 15.00 -8.08
CA GLN A 239 16.55 15.07 -7.09
C GLN A 239 16.24 13.70 -6.51
N ILE A 240 16.11 13.64 -5.19
CA ILE A 240 15.65 12.46 -4.46
C ILE A 240 14.38 12.84 -3.69
N VAL A 241 13.32 12.03 -3.85
CA VAL A 241 12.07 12.13 -3.09
C VAL A 241 11.79 10.78 -2.44
N ILE A 242 11.50 10.81 -1.16
CA ILE A 242 11.32 9.61 -0.34
C ILE A 242 9.98 9.69 0.37
N SER A 243 9.20 8.62 0.36
CA SER A 243 8.02 8.50 1.21
C SER A 243 8.20 7.47 2.32
N SER A 244 7.46 7.65 3.42
CA SER A 244 7.44 6.73 4.56
C SER A 244 6.09 6.79 5.30
N ASP A 245 5.76 5.73 6.05
CA ASP A 245 4.64 5.76 6.99
C ASP A 245 4.97 6.47 8.31
N ARG A 246 6.27 6.74 8.58
CA ARG A 246 6.80 7.33 9.82
C ARG A 246 8.04 8.17 9.57
N THR A 247 8.48 8.92 10.59
CA THR A 247 9.71 9.73 10.50
C THR A 247 10.97 8.87 10.37
N PRO A 248 12.10 9.39 9.85
CA PRO A 248 13.35 8.63 9.75
C PRO A 248 13.84 8.04 11.08
N LYS A 249 13.57 8.73 12.19
CA LYS A 249 13.94 8.28 13.56
C LYS A 249 13.14 7.08 14.04
N GLU A 250 11.91 6.95 13.56
CA GLU A 250 10.99 5.89 13.97
C GLU A 250 11.09 4.63 13.11
N ILE A 251 11.87 4.65 12.02
CA ILE A 251 12.10 3.46 11.19
C ILE A 251 13.04 2.52 11.96
N PRO A 252 12.56 1.34 12.40
CA PRO A 252 13.39 0.42 13.16
C PRO A 252 14.53 -0.13 12.30
N THR A 253 15.69 -0.39 12.90
CA THR A 253 16.86 -1.00 12.21
C THR A 253 17.35 -0.25 10.98
N LEU A 254 16.99 1.03 10.83
CA LEU A 254 17.57 1.90 9.81
C LEU A 254 18.96 2.35 10.25
N GLU A 255 19.95 2.19 9.37
CA GLU A 255 21.31 2.61 9.63
C GLU A 255 21.42 4.12 9.87
N ASP A 256 22.23 4.53 10.85
CA ASP A 256 22.40 5.94 11.24
C ASP A 256 22.87 6.83 10.08
N ARG A 257 23.69 6.28 9.18
CA ARG A 257 24.16 6.98 7.99
C ARG A 257 23.01 7.31 7.01
N LEU A 258 22.05 6.38 6.80
CA LEU A 258 20.86 6.65 5.99
C LEU A 258 19.91 7.60 6.67
N ARG A 259 19.69 7.43 7.98
CA ARG A 259 18.87 8.33 8.78
C ARG A 259 19.36 9.78 8.66
N SER A 260 20.64 9.99 8.83
CA SER A 260 21.28 11.31 8.69
C SER A 260 21.08 11.90 7.30
N ARG A 261 21.13 11.07 6.23
CA ARG A 261 20.88 11.51 4.85
C ARG A 261 19.43 11.93 4.62
N PHE A 262 18.47 11.18 5.18
CA PHE A 262 17.05 11.52 5.07
C PHE A 262 16.69 12.81 5.82
N GLU A 263 17.38 13.09 6.93
CA GLU A 263 17.20 14.31 7.73
C GLU A 263 17.93 15.52 7.14
N TRP A 264 18.79 15.35 6.17
CA TRP A 264 19.58 16.47 5.60
C TRP A 264 18.72 17.45 4.80
N GLY A 265 17.66 16.96 4.13
CA GLY A 265 16.79 17.78 3.32
C GLY A 265 15.57 18.32 4.07
N LEU A 266 14.44 18.40 3.36
CA LEU A 266 13.16 18.83 3.94
C LEU A 266 12.31 17.60 4.29
N ILE A 267 11.87 17.53 5.53
CA ILE A 267 10.91 16.54 6.01
C ILE A 267 9.53 17.20 6.12
N THR A 268 8.53 16.60 5.50
CA THR A 268 7.14 17.09 5.53
C THR A 268 6.19 15.97 5.93
N ASP A 269 5.13 16.31 6.64
CA ASP A 269 4.10 15.39 7.08
C ASP A 269 2.80 15.53 6.31
N ILE A 270 2.06 14.43 6.23
CA ILE A 270 0.67 14.43 5.78
C ILE A 270 -0.17 13.82 6.90
N THR A 271 -1.08 14.63 7.46
CA THR A 271 -2.02 14.22 8.50
C THR A 271 -3.39 13.88 7.93
N PRO A 272 -4.22 13.11 8.65
CA PRO A 272 -5.58 12.80 8.22
C PRO A 272 -6.38 14.07 7.86
N PRO A 273 -7.11 14.05 6.73
CA PRO A 273 -7.88 15.20 6.27
C PRO A 273 -9.06 15.51 7.20
N ASP A 274 -9.36 16.80 7.37
CA ASP A 274 -10.57 17.27 8.02
C ASP A 274 -11.84 16.92 7.21
N LEU A 275 -13.03 17.14 7.78
CA LEU A 275 -14.29 16.79 7.15
C LEU A 275 -14.48 17.49 5.79
N GLU A 276 -14.14 18.78 5.72
CA GLU A 276 -14.28 19.56 4.51
C GLU A 276 -13.38 19.05 3.39
N THR A 277 -12.14 18.74 3.73
CA THR A 277 -11.18 18.12 2.80
C THR A 277 -11.65 16.74 2.34
N ARG A 278 -12.21 15.90 3.23
CA ARG A 278 -12.77 14.60 2.84
C ARG A 278 -13.94 14.74 1.86
N ILE A 279 -14.83 15.69 2.07
CA ILE A 279 -15.94 15.96 1.15
C ILE A 279 -15.41 16.45 -0.20
N ALA A 280 -14.40 17.32 -0.20
CA ALA A 280 -13.77 17.79 -1.44
C ALA A 280 -13.09 16.64 -2.22
N ILE A 281 -12.42 15.71 -1.53
CA ILE A 281 -11.83 14.50 -2.13
C ILE A 281 -12.94 13.64 -2.77
N LEU A 282 -14.02 13.35 -2.05
CA LEU A 282 -15.13 12.58 -2.60
C LEU A 282 -15.74 13.24 -3.84
N ARG A 283 -15.92 14.57 -3.81
CA ARG A 283 -16.47 15.32 -4.94
C ARG A 283 -15.55 15.21 -6.15
N LYS A 284 -14.25 15.41 -5.97
CA LYS A 284 -13.24 15.28 -7.03
C LYS A 284 -13.26 13.88 -7.64
N LYS A 285 -13.35 12.87 -6.79
CA LYS A 285 -13.41 11.47 -7.23
C LYS A 285 -14.70 11.15 -7.99
N CYS A 286 -15.84 11.70 -7.56
CA CYS A 286 -17.11 11.58 -8.28
C CYS A 286 -17.04 12.18 -9.69
N GLU A 287 -16.38 13.34 -9.84
CA GLU A 287 -16.16 13.98 -11.13
C GLU A 287 -15.32 13.11 -12.06
N GLU A 288 -14.22 12.54 -11.55
CA GLU A 288 -13.33 11.63 -12.30
C GLU A 288 -14.07 10.35 -12.75
N GLU A 289 -14.81 9.72 -11.85
CA GLU A 289 -15.54 8.47 -12.13
C GLU A 289 -16.91 8.68 -12.80
N LYS A 290 -17.30 9.95 -13.02
CA LYS A 290 -18.60 10.34 -13.59
C LYS A 290 -19.80 9.74 -12.83
N VAL A 291 -19.71 9.75 -11.50
CA VAL A 291 -20.75 9.25 -10.60
C VAL A 291 -21.44 10.43 -9.92
N GLU A 292 -22.75 10.52 -10.06
CA GLU A 292 -23.55 11.55 -9.37
C GLU A 292 -23.98 11.04 -7.99
N ILE A 293 -23.50 11.71 -6.93
CA ILE A 293 -23.85 11.39 -5.54
C ILE A 293 -24.42 12.65 -4.87
N PRO A 294 -25.58 12.55 -4.19
CA PRO A 294 -26.16 13.67 -3.43
C PRO A 294 -25.20 14.14 -2.32
N ASN A 295 -25.22 15.46 -2.05
CA ASN A 295 -24.35 16.04 -1.00
C ASN A 295 -24.54 15.39 0.37
N GLU A 296 -25.78 15.05 0.75
CA GLU A 296 -26.08 14.38 2.04
C GLU A 296 -25.38 13.02 2.14
N ALA A 297 -25.36 12.25 1.06
CA ALA A 297 -24.65 10.97 0.98
C ALA A 297 -23.13 11.14 1.07
N MET A 298 -22.55 12.15 0.42
CA MET A 298 -21.13 12.49 0.55
C MET A 298 -20.76 12.87 1.99
N ILE A 299 -21.59 13.70 2.65
CA ILE A 299 -21.40 14.07 4.05
C ILE A 299 -21.48 12.83 4.94
N TYR A 300 -22.42 11.92 4.68
CA TYR A 300 -22.54 10.68 5.44
C TYR A 300 -21.26 9.82 5.33
N ILE A 301 -20.75 9.60 4.11
CA ILE A 301 -19.51 8.86 3.87
C ILE A 301 -18.34 9.53 4.60
N ALA A 302 -18.14 10.83 4.37
CA ALA A 302 -17.04 11.60 4.94
C ALA A 302 -17.06 11.66 6.49
N SER A 303 -18.25 11.64 7.11
CA SER A 303 -18.41 11.67 8.56
C SER A 303 -18.08 10.33 9.22
N ASN A 304 -18.38 9.23 8.53
CA ASN A 304 -18.19 7.87 9.07
C ASN A 304 -16.81 7.28 8.73
N ILE A 305 -16.11 7.78 7.70
CA ILE A 305 -14.79 7.30 7.30
C ILE A 305 -13.76 8.42 7.50
N GLN A 306 -12.99 8.32 8.58
CA GLN A 306 -12.09 9.38 9.03
C GLN A 306 -10.61 9.02 8.95
N THR A 307 -10.29 7.76 8.70
CA THR A 307 -8.95 7.18 8.89
C THR A 307 -7.99 7.50 7.75
N ASN A 308 -8.38 7.23 6.52
CA ASN A 308 -7.52 7.42 5.35
C ASN A 308 -8.33 7.60 4.04
N ILE A 309 -7.66 8.15 3.03
CA ILE A 309 -8.29 8.47 1.74
C ILE A 309 -8.62 7.19 0.95
N ARG A 310 -7.79 6.13 1.04
CA ARG A 310 -8.07 4.85 0.35
C ARG A 310 -9.37 4.21 0.83
N GLU A 311 -9.64 4.25 2.12
CA GLU A 311 -10.93 3.76 2.64
C GLU A 311 -12.10 4.65 2.22
N LEU A 312 -11.88 5.97 2.13
CA LEU A 312 -12.87 6.93 1.68
C LEU A 312 -13.25 6.67 0.21
N GLU A 313 -12.27 6.48 -0.67
CA GLU A 313 -12.47 6.13 -2.08
C GLU A 313 -13.08 4.73 -2.23
N GLY A 314 -12.63 3.75 -1.46
CA GLY A 314 -13.19 2.41 -1.43
C GLY A 314 -14.67 2.38 -1.02
N ALA A 315 -15.05 3.23 -0.06
CA ALA A 315 -16.45 3.40 0.33
C ALA A 315 -17.30 4.03 -0.78
N LEU A 316 -16.77 5.03 -1.48
CA LEU A 316 -17.42 5.63 -2.64
C LEU A 316 -17.67 4.59 -3.74
N THR A 317 -16.63 3.84 -4.10
CA THR A 317 -16.72 2.77 -5.12
C THR A 317 -17.76 1.70 -4.72
N ARG A 318 -17.76 1.29 -3.44
CA ARG A 318 -18.75 0.32 -2.91
C ARG A 318 -20.17 0.86 -3.00
N VAL A 319 -20.41 2.11 -2.63
CA VAL A 319 -21.72 2.76 -2.70
C VAL A 319 -22.20 2.87 -4.15
N ALA A 320 -21.32 3.28 -5.06
CA ALA A 320 -21.65 3.36 -6.49
C ALA A 320 -21.99 1.99 -7.08
N ALA A 321 -21.22 0.95 -6.72
CA ALA A 321 -21.49 -0.41 -7.15
C ALA A 321 -22.82 -0.95 -6.59
N TYR A 322 -23.09 -0.71 -5.29
CA TYR A 322 -24.33 -1.15 -4.64
C TYR A 322 -25.55 -0.53 -5.31
N SER A 323 -25.54 0.78 -5.59
CA SER A 323 -26.61 1.47 -6.29
C SER A 323 -26.88 0.90 -7.69
N LYS A 324 -25.81 0.65 -8.47
CA LYS A 324 -25.92 0.04 -9.81
C LYS A 324 -26.51 -1.37 -9.75
N LEU A 325 -26.07 -2.20 -8.81
CA LEU A 325 -26.53 -3.58 -8.69
C LEU A 325 -27.96 -3.70 -8.15
N SER A 326 -28.34 -2.83 -7.21
CA SER A 326 -29.70 -2.82 -6.64
C SER A 326 -30.70 -2.05 -7.49
N ASN A 327 -30.26 -1.35 -8.54
CA ASN A 327 -31.04 -0.44 -9.38
C ASN A 327 -31.81 0.61 -8.55
N GLN A 328 -31.17 1.10 -7.47
CA GLN A 328 -31.75 2.10 -6.57
C GLN A 328 -31.00 3.42 -6.69
N PRO A 329 -31.70 4.58 -6.58
CA PRO A 329 -31.04 5.88 -6.56
C PRO A 329 -30.19 6.02 -5.31
N LEU A 330 -29.06 6.75 -5.42
CA LEU A 330 -28.12 7.01 -4.32
C LEU A 330 -28.75 7.96 -3.28
N THR A 331 -29.54 7.40 -2.37
CA THR A 331 -30.10 8.11 -1.21
C THR A 331 -29.23 7.84 0.04
N SER A 332 -29.39 8.66 1.09
CA SER A 332 -28.70 8.45 2.38
C SER A 332 -28.95 7.06 2.97
N ASP A 333 -30.15 6.51 2.78
CA ASP A 333 -30.51 5.17 3.28
C ASP A 333 -29.77 4.06 2.53
N VAL A 334 -29.67 4.17 1.20
CA VAL A 334 -28.93 3.24 0.34
C VAL A 334 -27.44 3.28 0.69
N VAL A 335 -26.89 4.47 0.95
CA VAL A 335 -25.48 4.63 1.37
C VAL A 335 -25.26 4.01 2.74
N ALA A 336 -26.17 4.24 3.70
CA ALA A 336 -26.09 3.67 5.04
C ALA A 336 -26.10 2.12 5.00
N GLU A 337 -26.97 1.53 4.16
CA GLU A 337 -27.05 0.07 3.99
C GLU A 337 -25.78 -0.47 3.31
N ALA A 338 -25.28 0.18 2.25
CA ALA A 338 -24.05 -0.23 1.55
C ALA A 338 -22.82 -0.19 2.46
N LEU A 339 -22.77 0.72 3.42
CA LEU A 339 -21.63 0.91 4.34
C LEU A 339 -21.84 0.30 5.73
N LYS A 340 -22.96 -0.36 5.99
CA LYS A 340 -23.35 -0.89 7.30
C LYS A 340 -22.23 -1.73 7.95
N ASP A 341 -21.62 -2.63 7.19
CA ASP A 341 -20.55 -3.49 7.72
C ASP A 341 -19.28 -2.70 8.06
N ILE A 342 -18.93 -1.70 7.23
CA ILE A 342 -17.72 -0.87 7.44
C ILE A 342 -17.90 0.03 8.66
N VAL A 343 -19.08 0.64 8.78
CA VAL A 343 -19.41 1.56 9.89
C VAL A 343 -19.63 0.78 11.20
N SER A 344 -20.23 -0.41 11.15
CA SER A 344 -20.46 -1.23 12.35
C SER A 344 -19.15 -1.80 12.91
N GLN A 345 -18.17 -2.15 12.08
CA GLN A 345 -16.85 -2.58 12.53
C GLN A 345 -16.03 -1.44 13.17
N LYS A 346 -16.32 -0.17 12.82
CA LYS A 346 -15.62 1.02 13.36
C LYS A 346 -16.27 1.63 14.60
N LYS A 347 -17.46 1.20 15.00
CA LYS A 347 -17.91 1.54 16.36
C LYS A 347 -16.96 0.86 17.31
N PRO A 348 -16.18 1.60 18.12
CA PRO A 348 -15.34 0.97 19.12
C PRO A 348 -16.26 0.04 19.90
N LYS A 349 -15.94 -1.25 19.92
CA LYS A 349 -16.66 -2.22 20.74
C LYS A 349 -16.61 -1.63 22.15
N LYS A 350 -17.76 -1.21 22.71
CA LYS A 350 -17.72 -0.67 24.08
C LYS A 350 -17.14 -1.76 24.95
N ILE A 351 -15.90 -1.54 25.37
CA ILE A 351 -15.22 -2.45 26.27
C ILE A 351 -16.09 -2.62 27.50
N THR A 352 -16.50 -3.83 27.77
CA THR A 352 -17.28 -4.14 28.96
C THR A 352 -16.37 -4.59 30.10
N ILE A 353 -16.85 -4.50 31.34
CA ILE A 353 -16.10 -5.02 32.50
C ILE A 353 -15.82 -6.52 32.32
N GLN A 354 -16.72 -7.26 31.67
CA GLN A 354 -16.53 -8.67 31.39
C GLN A 354 -15.40 -8.92 30.40
N ASP A 355 -15.31 -8.15 29.31
CA ASP A 355 -14.20 -8.25 28.34
C ASP A 355 -12.85 -8.01 29.05
N ILE A 356 -12.79 -7.03 29.97
CA ILE A 356 -11.59 -6.75 30.76
C ILE A 356 -11.24 -7.92 31.68
N GLN A 357 -12.23 -8.50 32.36
CA GLN A 357 -12.02 -9.67 33.20
C GLN A 357 -11.46 -10.85 32.38
N ASP A 358 -12.02 -11.14 31.24
CA ASP A 358 -11.61 -12.27 30.37
C ASP A 358 -10.19 -12.11 29.84
N VAL A 359 -9.83 -10.91 29.36
CA VAL A 359 -8.49 -10.61 28.82
C VAL A 359 -7.45 -10.66 29.95
N VAL A 360 -7.71 -10.02 31.09
CA VAL A 360 -6.78 -10.01 32.25
C VAL A 360 -6.63 -11.40 32.83
N ALA A 361 -7.73 -12.17 32.94
CA ALA A 361 -7.68 -13.55 33.41
C ALA A 361 -6.79 -14.44 32.51
N THR A 362 -6.97 -14.31 31.20
CA THR A 362 -6.16 -15.01 30.19
C THR A 362 -4.67 -14.62 30.29
N TYR A 363 -4.40 -13.34 30.44
CA TYR A 363 -3.02 -12.82 30.50
C TYR A 363 -2.25 -13.34 31.71
N TYR A 364 -2.89 -13.36 32.89
CA TYR A 364 -2.26 -13.82 34.13
C TYR A 364 -2.46 -15.33 34.41
N GLY A 365 -3.14 -16.06 33.52
CA GLY A 365 -3.35 -17.50 33.68
C GLY A 365 -4.27 -17.86 34.88
N VAL A 366 -5.27 -17.01 35.17
CA VAL A 366 -6.27 -17.22 36.25
C VAL A 366 -7.66 -17.43 35.61
N GLN A 367 -8.60 -17.97 36.40
CA GLN A 367 -9.98 -18.09 35.91
C GLN A 367 -10.76 -16.83 36.21
N THR A 368 -11.68 -16.43 35.30
CA THR A 368 -12.50 -15.22 35.47
C THR A 368 -13.32 -15.27 36.78
N GLU A 369 -13.77 -16.47 37.19
CA GLU A 369 -14.51 -16.72 38.43
C GLU A 369 -13.67 -16.43 39.68
N ASP A 370 -12.34 -16.52 39.62
CA ASP A 370 -11.46 -16.18 40.71
C ASP A 370 -11.52 -14.67 41.06
N PHE A 371 -11.87 -13.80 40.10
CA PHE A 371 -12.06 -12.38 40.34
C PHE A 371 -13.29 -12.10 41.24
N LEU A 372 -14.29 -12.95 41.16
CA LEU A 372 -15.50 -12.85 41.99
C LEU A 372 -15.28 -13.46 43.38
N SER A 373 -14.30 -14.36 43.51
CA SER A 373 -14.04 -15.12 44.74
C SER A 373 -13.52 -14.23 45.87
N LYS A 374 -13.70 -14.67 47.12
CA LYS A 374 -13.14 -14.03 48.34
C LYS A 374 -11.66 -14.32 48.59
N LYS A 375 -10.99 -15.08 47.67
CA LYS A 375 -9.57 -15.43 47.78
C LYS A 375 -8.71 -14.15 47.74
N ARG A 376 -7.67 -14.11 48.63
CA ARG A 376 -6.75 -12.98 48.78
C ARG A 376 -5.29 -13.35 48.45
N THR A 377 -5.04 -14.49 47.83
CA THR A 377 -3.69 -14.89 47.39
C THR A 377 -3.17 -13.87 46.38
N LYS A 378 -1.87 -13.55 46.44
CA LYS A 378 -1.25 -12.53 45.58
C LYS A 378 -1.47 -12.85 44.10
N SER A 379 -1.46 -14.13 43.74
CA SER A 379 -1.68 -14.62 42.35
C SER A 379 -3.08 -14.31 41.79
N ILE A 380 -4.07 -14.06 42.65
CA ILE A 380 -5.44 -13.73 42.23
C ILE A 380 -5.77 -12.26 42.57
N ALA A 381 -5.27 -11.75 43.69
CA ALA A 381 -5.55 -10.38 44.11
C ALA A 381 -4.90 -9.33 43.22
N PHE A 382 -3.69 -9.57 42.73
CA PHE A 382 -2.99 -8.64 41.87
C PHE A 382 -3.66 -8.51 40.49
N PRO A 383 -3.92 -9.59 39.73
CA PRO A 383 -4.67 -9.52 38.46
C PRO A 383 -6.06 -8.87 38.64
N ARG A 384 -6.75 -9.14 39.75
CA ARG A 384 -8.02 -8.50 40.05
C ARG A 384 -7.88 -6.98 40.25
N HIS A 385 -6.81 -6.49 40.88
CA HIS A 385 -6.55 -5.05 41.01
C HIS A 385 -6.27 -4.43 39.63
N VAL A 386 -5.51 -5.10 38.76
CA VAL A 386 -5.28 -4.68 37.38
C VAL A 386 -6.59 -4.59 36.59
N ALA A 387 -7.45 -5.61 36.70
CA ALA A 387 -8.76 -5.60 36.04
C ALA A 387 -9.69 -4.49 36.56
N MET A 388 -9.69 -4.21 37.87
CA MET A 388 -10.45 -3.09 38.46
C MET A 388 -9.91 -1.74 37.99
N TYR A 389 -8.60 -1.57 37.88
CA TYR A 389 -7.95 -0.38 37.39
C TYR A 389 -8.36 -0.12 35.92
N LEU A 390 -8.20 -1.12 35.03
CA LEU A 390 -8.61 -1.02 33.64
C LEU A 390 -10.11 -0.79 33.46
N ALA A 391 -10.95 -1.41 34.32
CA ALA A 391 -12.39 -1.16 34.28
C ALA A 391 -12.73 0.30 34.64
N ARG A 392 -11.95 0.95 35.52
CA ARG A 392 -12.13 2.36 35.86
C ARG A 392 -11.63 3.29 34.73
N GLU A 393 -10.49 2.98 34.10
CA GLU A 393 -9.89 3.81 33.08
C GLU A 393 -10.60 3.67 31.69
N LEU A 394 -11.01 2.44 31.33
CA LEU A 394 -11.51 2.15 29.98
C LEU A 394 -13.04 2.09 29.88
N THR A 395 -13.77 2.25 30.99
CA THR A 395 -15.24 2.22 30.99
C THR A 395 -15.86 3.38 31.76
N ASP A 396 -17.06 3.80 31.33
CA ASP A 396 -17.84 4.84 32.02
C ASP A 396 -18.56 4.34 33.30
N ASN A 397 -18.19 3.14 33.80
CA ASN A 397 -18.87 2.55 34.94
C ASN A 397 -18.49 3.24 36.27
N SER A 398 -19.49 3.42 37.13
CA SER A 398 -19.25 3.96 38.48
C SER A 398 -18.49 2.97 39.37
N LEU A 399 -17.71 3.47 40.32
CA LEU A 399 -16.97 2.66 41.30
C LEU A 399 -17.84 1.60 42.02
N PRO A 400 -19.06 1.92 42.47
CA PRO A 400 -19.96 0.91 43.03
C PRO A 400 -20.33 -0.18 42.02
N LYS A 401 -20.57 0.18 40.73
CA LYS A 401 -20.91 -0.79 39.68
C LYS A 401 -19.74 -1.71 39.37
N ILE A 402 -18.52 -1.18 39.31
CA ILE A 402 -17.32 -2.00 39.19
C ILE A 402 -17.20 -2.97 40.35
N GLY A 403 -17.32 -2.48 41.57
CA GLY A 403 -17.29 -3.32 42.81
C GLY A 403 -18.32 -4.44 42.79
N GLU A 404 -19.55 -4.15 42.36
CA GLU A 404 -20.63 -5.13 42.22
C GLU A 404 -20.22 -6.28 41.27
N VAL A 405 -19.71 -5.96 40.04
CA VAL A 405 -19.30 -6.93 39.05
C VAL A 405 -18.09 -7.76 39.48
N PHE A 406 -17.24 -7.25 40.35
CA PHE A 406 -16.11 -7.99 40.94
C PHE A 406 -16.47 -8.77 42.24
N GLY A 407 -17.69 -9.28 42.32
CA GLY A 407 -18.14 -10.14 43.42
C GLY A 407 -18.69 -9.38 44.64
N GLY A 408 -19.38 -8.25 44.41
CA GLY A 408 -20.05 -7.47 45.45
C GLY A 408 -19.07 -6.76 46.38
N ARG A 409 -17.96 -6.26 45.85
CA ARG A 409 -16.94 -5.52 46.63
C ARG A 409 -17.36 -4.07 46.79
N ASP A 410 -16.97 -3.53 47.95
CA ASP A 410 -17.18 -2.11 48.22
C ASP A 410 -16.38 -1.23 47.26
N HIS A 411 -16.92 -0.06 46.92
CA HIS A 411 -16.27 0.93 46.04
C HIS A 411 -14.88 1.35 46.55
N THR A 412 -14.67 1.35 47.88
CA THR A 412 -13.35 1.63 48.46
C THR A 412 -12.29 0.60 48.05
N THR A 413 -12.68 -0.66 47.83
CA THR A 413 -11.76 -1.68 47.30
C THR A 413 -11.31 -1.34 45.89
N VAL A 414 -12.21 -0.80 45.05
CA VAL A 414 -11.90 -0.37 43.69
C VAL A 414 -10.97 0.83 43.71
N ILE A 415 -11.21 1.81 44.62
CA ILE A 415 -10.32 2.97 44.79
C ILE A 415 -8.92 2.53 45.18
N HIS A 416 -8.79 1.68 46.20
CA HIS A 416 -7.47 1.16 46.60
C HIS A 416 -6.76 0.35 45.51
N ALA A 417 -7.50 -0.42 44.73
CA ALA A 417 -6.94 -1.13 43.60
C ALA A 417 -6.40 -0.14 42.56
N HIS A 418 -7.17 0.89 42.23
CA HIS A 418 -6.81 1.93 41.28
C HIS A 418 -5.56 2.69 41.75
N GLU A 419 -5.53 3.21 42.97
CA GLU A 419 -4.38 3.93 43.51
C GLU A 419 -3.11 3.09 43.51
N LYS A 420 -3.22 1.81 43.90
CA LYS A 420 -2.09 0.88 43.93
C LYS A 420 -1.51 0.62 42.54
N ILE A 421 -2.35 0.39 41.54
CA ILE A 421 -1.92 0.12 40.18
C ILE A 421 -1.41 1.40 39.52
N SER A 422 -2.08 2.56 39.71
CA SER A 422 -1.58 3.85 39.20
C SER A 422 -0.18 4.17 39.73
N LYS A 423 0.08 3.90 41.01
CA LYS A 423 1.41 4.08 41.58
C LYS A 423 2.44 3.18 40.89
N LEU A 424 2.10 1.91 40.68
CA LEU A 424 2.98 0.94 40.06
C LEU A 424 3.31 1.31 38.60
N VAL A 425 2.32 1.78 37.85
CA VAL A 425 2.51 2.26 36.46
C VAL A 425 3.49 3.44 36.39
N ASN A 426 3.49 4.30 37.39
CA ASN A 426 4.39 5.46 37.45
C ASN A 426 5.82 5.10 37.92
N GLU A 427 5.98 4.02 38.68
CA GLU A 427 7.26 3.62 39.29
C GLU A 427 7.99 2.52 38.50
N ASP A 428 7.27 1.72 37.70
CA ASP A 428 7.81 0.55 36.98
C ASP A 428 7.48 0.61 35.49
N SER A 429 8.49 0.89 34.66
CA SER A 429 8.34 0.97 33.21
C SER A 429 7.98 -0.37 32.56
N LEU A 430 8.47 -1.49 33.11
CA LEU A 430 8.15 -2.83 32.57
C LEU A 430 6.67 -3.17 32.83
N PHE A 431 6.15 -2.80 34.00
CA PHE A 431 4.73 -2.98 34.28
C PHE A 431 3.84 -2.07 33.39
N LYS A 432 4.31 -0.88 33.06
CA LYS A 432 3.62 0.00 32.12
C LYS A 432 3.50 -0.65 30.75
N ASP A 433 4.58 -1.21 30.21
CA ASP A 433 4.59 -1.93 28.94
C ASP A 433 3.65 -3.15 28.98
N GLU A 434 3.64 -3.89 30.11
CA GLU A 434 2.73 -5.01 30.35
C GLU A 434 1.25 -4.57 30.30
N LEU A 435 0.92 -3.44 30.90
CA LEU A 435 -0.43 -2.88 30.89
C LEU A 435 -0.86 -2.44 29.48
N GLU A 436 0.03 -1.79 28.73
CA GLU A 436 -0.21 -1.42 27.34
C GLU A 436 -0.48 -2.65 26.45
N ASP A 437 0.20 -3.77 26.70
CA ASP A 437 -0.04 -5.01 25.98
C ASP A 437 -1.41 -5.64 26.30
N ILE A 438 -1.90 -5.49 27.53
CA ILE A 438 -3.25 -5.89 27.91
C ILE A 438 -4.28 -4.99 27.21
N GLU A 439 -4.06 -3.67 27.20
CA GLU A 439 -4.96 -2.70 26.54
C GLU A 439 -5.05 -2.93 25.03
N LYS A 440 -3.93 -3.26 24.36
CA LYS A 440 -3.93 -3.65 22.93
C LYS A 440 -4.78 -4.88 22.62
N LYS A 441 -4.92 -5.81 23.59
CA LYS A 441 -5.76 -7.02 23.44
C LYS A 441 -7.25 -6.75 23.68
N LEU A 442 -7.59 -5.61 24.31
CA LEU A 442 -8.96 -5.18 24.56
C LEU A 442 -9.56 -4.39 23.38
N ASN A 443 -8.71 -3.76 22.58
CA ASN A 443 -9.04 -2.99 21.37
C ASN A 443 -8.95 -3.88 20.12
#